data_98f85b5d79b7ebb4fa181b854523afcc
#
_entry.id   98f85b5d79b7ebb4fa181b854523afcc
#
_cell.length_a   1.000
_cell.length_b   1.000
_cell.length_c   1.000
_cell.angle_alpha   90.00
_cell.angle_beta   90.00
_cell.angle_gamma   90.00
#
_symmetry.space_group_name_H-M   'P 1'
#
loop_
_entity.id
_entity.type
_entity.pdbx_description
1 polymer ?
#
loop_
_entity_poly.entity_id
_entity_poly.type
_entity_poly.pdbx_seq_one_letter_code
_entity_poly.pdbx_strand_id
1 'polypeptide(L)'
;MDKAAIFHRPESEMGYLTKQNKYCVRLRTRHGDFARIRVIYGAPCAEALRNIEGNTWAFDQLEMTKYLVNGEFDYWEALLPVSSKHRIKYAFRLLDATDGEYLYGENALKIFNLQNVARMRGFITPYLNKYGQKISNDWAQKTVWYRVMPDRFANGDETSDPEGADDWNNDPMKDSLFGGDLQGIIDHLDHLQRLGFNGLYLTPVFSAYSGHKFDTIDFFQVDKNFGTKETLKKLVEAAHNRGMHVMMDICCDHLSDFSLEWQDVRHYSERSSYAKWFLIDKYPVRYVPSDIPDYAKMLTYEAVDDNPHQPRLNFENAEVQDMFSNVFRYWTRNFGIDAWCLNNADELPDSFKQRLKDELRVLDPSVMLVSKGRFKANDGSENVLDAVFSNSYSCEIVDAFTKGDVTPIDLSDSQVQTASKRRSSAIPCDILEFDAPDTIRLIDACGGNEELLRSLLAFSFMQIQAPCFLYGTEDLLSVKAEEKDENSGEQPLLNAIQSPSLQPTMKWEKEKQNVTMTRFVSHLTAIRRKYSEILTKGSFEWGQCSNKTGFITFTRRLGKQQLFCCFNLGYGSIRIVTPKNAKLLLSQNLMEKDSRLGKQGFVIVEM
;
A
#
# COMPACT_ATOMS: atom_id res chain seq x y z
N MET A 1 35.86 5.42 1.90
CA MET A 1 35.05 4.19 1.65
C MET A 1 34.82 3.45 2.96
N ASP A 2 33.57 3.27 3.34
CA ASP A 2 33.16 2.47 4.50
C ASP A 2 32.85 1.03 4.07
N LYS A 3 33.77 0.11 4.41
CA LYS A 3 33.62 -1.31 4.04
C LYS A 3 32.45 -2.00 4.72
N ALA A 4 32.06 -1.57 5.93
CA ALA A 4 30.94 -2.14 6.67
C ALA A 4 29.57 -1.76 6.06
N ALA A 5 29.52 -0.64 5.34
CA ALA A 5 28.33 -0.18 4.65
C ALA A 5 28.05 -0.93 3.34
N ILE A 6 29.06 -1.61 2.76
CA ILE A 6 28.90 -2.43 1.55
C ILE A 6 28.17 -3.71 1.93
N PHE A 7 26.94 -3.84 1.49
CA PHE A 7 26.07 -4.95 1.89
C PHE A 7 25.23 -5.47 0.74
N HIS A 8 25.28 -6.79 0.59
CA HIS A 8 24.43 -7.55 -0.33
C HIS A 8 24.11 -8.91 0.31
N ARG A 9 22.87 -9.37 0.13
CA ARG A 9 22.43 -10.69 0.59
C ARG A 9 21.73 -11.40 -0.58
N PRO A 10 22.28 -12.52 -1.11
CA PRO A 10 21.62 -13.32 -2.14
C PRO A 10 20.35 -13.99 -1.59
N GLU A 11 19.45 -14.39 -2.48
CA GLU A 11 18.19 -15.06 -2.14
C GLU A 11 17.33 -14.31 -1.11
N SER A 12 17.32 -12.99 -1.24
CA SER A 12 16.61 -12.06 -0.37
C SER A 12 15.97 -10.95 -1.21
N GLU A 13 15.54 -9.88 -0.56
CA GLU A 13 15.15 -8.62 -1.20
C GLU A 13 16.26 -7.96 -2.04
N MET A 14 17.51 -8.39 -1.84
CA MET A 14 18.67 -7.87 -2.58
C MET A 14 19.13 -8.77 -3.73
N GLY A 15 18.59 -9.99 -3.85
CA GLY A 15 18.94 -10.92 -4.92
C GLY A 15 17.80 -11.89 -5.22
N TYR A 16 17.00 -11.66 -6.28
CA TYR A 16 15.79 -12.44 -6.57
C TYR A 16 15.42 -12.45 -8.06
N LEU A 17 14.69 -13.49 -8.45
CA LEU A 17 14.15 -13.59 -9.80
C LEU A 17 12.94 -12.66 -9.95
N THR A 18 13.04 -11.79 -10.93
CA THR A 18 11.96 -10.88 -11.23
C THR A 18 10.89 -11.57 -12.05
N LYS A 19 9.70 -10.98 -11.97
CA LYS A 19 8.60 -11.36 -12.86
C LYS A 19 8.96 -11.22 -14.35
N GLN A 20 9.87 -10.41 -14.89
CA GLN A 20 10.32 -10.33 -16.32
C GLN A 20 11.39 -11.38 -16.66
N ASN A 21 11.53 -12.42 -15.83
CA ASN A 21 12.56 -13.43 -16.01
C ASN A 21 13.97 -12.82 -16.07
N LYS A 22 14.18 -11.76 -15.28
CA LYS A 22 15.50 -11.19 -15.03
C LYS A 22 15.85 -11.38 -13.58
N TYR A 23 17.12 -11.53 -13.25
CA TYR A 23 17.56 -11.62 -11.87
C TYR A 23 17.94 -10.23 -11.37
N CYS A 24 17.17 -9.70 -10.42
CA CYS A 24 17.47 -8.45 -9.78
C CYS A 24 18.62 -8.64 -8.79
N VAL A 25 19.60 -7.75 -8.84
CA VAL A 25 20.66 -7.66 -7.83
C VAL A 25 20.70 -6.23 -7.30
N ARG A 26 20.78 -6.11 -5.97
CA ARG A 26 20.87 -4.83 -5.27
C ARG A 26 22.11 -4.80 -4.40
N LEU A 27 22.66 -3.62 -4.22
CA LEU A 27 23.80 -3.37 -3.36
C LEU A 27 23.56 -2.11 -2.55
N ARG A 28 23.86 -2.14 -1.24
CA ARG A 28 23.88 -0.96 -0.38
C ARG A 28 25.33 -0.54 -0.16
N THR A 29 25.58 0.76 -0.19
CA THR A 29 26.90 1.36 0.10
C THR A 29 26.73 2.61 0.95
N ARG A 30 27.79 3.09 1.62
CA ARG A 30 27.79 4.42 2.26
C ARG A 30 27.52 5.49 1.21
N HIS A 31 26.72 6.49 1.57
CA HIS A 31 26.40 7.59 0.67
C HIS A 31 27.67 8.31 0.18
N GLY A 32 27.79 8.45 -1.14
CA GLY A 32 28.90 9.13 -1.79
C GLY A 32 30.22 8.37 -1.90
N ASP A 33 30.33 7.15 -1.33
CA ASP A 33 31.58 6.36 -1.38
C ASP A 33 31.97 5.93 -2.80
N PHE A 34 31.00 5.69 -3.68
CA PHE A 34 31.25 5.18 -5.02
C PHE A 34 30.63 6.08 -6.08
N ALA A 35 31.42 6.40 -7.09
CA ALA A 35 31.00 7.14 -8.27
C ALA A 35 30.22 6.27 -9.25
N ARG A 36 30.61 4.99 -9.37
CA ARG A 36 30.02 4.02 -10.28
C ARG A 36 30.11 2.61 -9.73
N ILE A 37 29.08 1.82 -9.95
CA ILE A 37 29.07 0.39 -9.63
C ILE A 37 28.59 -0.39 -10.84
N ARG A 38 29.29 -1.50 -11.15
CA ARG A 38 28.89 -2.47 -12.13
C ARG A 38 28.75 -3.84 -11.50
N VAL A 39 27.75 -4.60 -11.91
CA VAL A 39 27.70 -6.02 -11.64
C VAL A 39 28.37 -6.77 -12.77
N ILE A 40 29.32 -7.64 -12.47
CA ILE A 40 29.91 -8.62 -13.38
C ILE A 40 29.16 -9.94 -13.20
N TYR A 41 28.76 -10.60 -14.27
CA TYR A 41 27.93 -11.79 -14.21
C TYR A 41 28.18 -12.75 -15.36
N GLY A 42 27.91 -14.02 -15.14
CA GLY A 42 28.05 -15.06 -16.16
C GLY A 42 27.54 -16.42 -15.68
N ALA A 43 27.69 -17.43 -16.51
CA ALA A 43 27.36 -18.79 -16.08
C ALA A 43 28.36 -19.27 -15.01
N PRO A 44 27.90 -19.99 -13.95
CA PRO A 44 28.81 -20.48 -12.89
C PRO A 44 29.95 -21.36 -13.38
N CYS A 45 29.73 -22.12 -14.45
CA CYS A 45 30.64 -23.07 -15.04
C CYS A 45 31.08 -22.66 -16.48
N ALA A 46 31.00 -21.36 -16.81
CA ALA A 46 31.52 -20.91 -18.10
C ALA A 46 33.03 -21.10 -18.08
N GLU A 47 33.51 -22.05 -18.88
CA GLU A 47 34.94 -22.18 -19.16
C GLU A 47 35.43 -20.86 -19.76
N ALA A 48 36.47 -20.31 -19.18
CA ALA A 48 37.17 -19.18 -19.71
C ALA A 48 37.50 -19.41 -21.20
N LEU A 49 37.42 -18.38 -22.00
CA LEU A 49 38.14 -18.32 -23.25
C LEU A 49 39.58 -18.75 -22.94
N ARG A 50 39.99 -19.90 -23.52
CA ARG A 50 41.33 -20.48 -23.39
C ARG A 50 42.34 -19.53 -24.00
N ASN A 51 42.71 -18.49 -23.33
CA ASN A 51 43.88 -17.69 -23.66
C ASN A 51 44.55 -17.21 -22.40
N ILE A 52 45.71 -17.81 -22.14
CA ILE A 52 46.81 -17.30 -21.32
C ILE A 52 46.60 -17.43 -19.81
N GLU A 53 47.30 -18.42 -19.21
CA GLU A 53 47.64 -18.55 -17.80
C GLU A 53 46.50 -18.50 -16.78
N GLY A 54 45.78 -19.62 -16.63
CA GLY A 54 44.89 -19.90 -15.53
C GLY A 54 43.43 -19.63 -15.88
N ASN A 55 42.55 -20.56 -15.47
CA ASN A 55 41.09 -20.54 -15.66
C ASN A 55 40.47 -19.22 -15.19
N THR A 56 40.26 -18.27 -16.10
CA THR A 56 39.50 -17.05 -15.83
C THR A 56 38.04 -17.29 -16.13
N TRP A 57 37.18 -16.87 -15.22
CA TRP A 57 35.74 -16.90 -15.42
C TRP A 57 35.31 -15.91 -16.52
N ALA A 58 34.58 -16.36 -17.53
CA ALA A 58 34.01 -15.50 -18.56
C ALA A 58 32.76 -14.77 -17.98
N PHE A 59 32.76 -13.44 -18.04
CA PHE A 59 31.71 -12.61 -17.53
C PHE A 59 31.37 -11.44 -18.46
N ASP A 60 30.10 -11.06 -18.43
CA ASP A 60 29.58 -9.78 -18.91
C ASP A 60 29.52 -8.78 -17.77
N GLN A 61 29.29 -7.51 -18.05
CA GLN A 61 29.10 -6.49 -17.03
C GLN A 61 27.93 -5.58 -17.38
N LEU A 62 27.21 -5.17 -16.34
CA LEU A 62 26.08 -4.26 -16.42
C LEU A 62 26.25 -3.15 -15.37
N GLU A 63 26.00 -1.91 -15.78
CA GLU A 63 26.03 -0.77 -14.86
C GLU A 63 24.82 -0.80 -13.94
N MET A 64 25.04 -0.55 -12.64
CA MET A 64 23.98 -0.43 -11.66
C MET A 64 23.49 1.01 -11.58
N THR A 65 22.20 1.19 -11.33
CA THR A 65 21.58 2.49 -11.12
C THR A 65 21.25 2.69 -9.65
N LYS A 66 21.47 3.91 -9.14
CA LYS A 66 20.95 4.27 -7.81
C LYS A 66 19.44 4.38 -7.91
N TYR A 67 18.71 3.58 -7.13
CA TYR A 67 17.25 3.64 -7.10
C TYR A 67 16.70 4.28 -5.81
N LEU A 68 17.49 4.25 -4.72
CA LEU A 68 17.20 4.91 -3.45
C LEU A 68 18.47 5.57 -2.91
N VAL A 69 18.32 6.71 -2.29
CA VAL A 69 19.38 7.44 -1.60
C VAL A 69 18.82 8.07 -0.34
N ASN A 70 19.53 7.95 0.76
CA ASN A 70 19.32 8.75 1.97
C ASN A 70 20.64 9.39 2.43
N GLY A 71 20.62 10.11 3.55
CA GLY A 71 21.84 10.78 4.07
C GLY A 71 22.96 9.82 4.47
N GLU A 72 22.67 8.54 4.65
CA GLU A 72 23.65 7.53 5.09
C GLU A 72 24.05 6.56 3.99
N PHE A 73 23.10 6.12 3.14
CA PHE A 73 23.31 5.03 2.20
C PHE A 73 22.85 5.37 0.78
N ASP A 74 23.55 4.78 -0.18
CA ASP A 74 23.15 4.63 -1.56
C ASP A 74 22.71 3.20 -1.81
N TYR A 75 21.55 3.00 -2.47
CA TYR A 75 21.03 1.71 -2.88
C TYR A 75 21.07 1.60 -4.41
N TRP A 76 21.74 0.57 -4.87
CA TRP A 76 21.99 0.33 -6.30
C TRP A 76 21.24 -0.90 -6.77
N GLU A 77 20.78 -0.89 -8.01
CA GLU A 77 20.04 -2.01 -8.61
C GLU A 77 20.51 -2.26 -10.04
N ALA A 78 20.52 -3.53 -10.43
CA ALA A 78 20.64 -3.97 -11.82
C ALA A 78 19.77 -5.22 -12.07
N LEU A 79 19.32 -5.38 -13.33
CA LEU A 79 18.49 -6.50 -13.76
C LEU A 79 19.27 -7.38 -14.73
N LEU A 80 19.81 -8.50 -14.24
CA LEU A 80 20.62 -9.42 -15.02
C LEU A 80 19.74 -10.30 -15.93
N PRO A 81 20.14 -10.55 -17.17
CA PRO A 81 19.46 -11.53 -18.02
C PRO A 81 19.67 -12.94 -17.46
N VAL A 82 18.59 -13.73 -17.38
CA VAL A 82 18.68 -15.15 -17.03
C VAL A 82 19.06 -15.94 -18.25
N SER A 83 20.22 -16.60 -18.20
CA SER A 83 20.69 -17.45 -19.29
C SER A 83 19.87 -18.74 -19.45
N SER A 84 20.02 -19.43 -20.57
CA SER A 84 19.41 -20.76 -20.80
C SER A 84 19.82 -21.82 -19.76
N LYS A 85 20.92 -21.59 -19.04
CA LYS A 85 21.39 -22.49 -17.95
C LYS A 85 20.70 -22.22 -16.62
N HIS A 86 19.82 -21.23 -16.53
CA HIS A 86 19.01 -20.90 -15.35
C HIS A 86 19.80 -20.72 -14.03
N ARG A 87 21.10 -20.42 -14.11
CA ARG A 87 21.97 -20.07 -12.97
C ARG A 87 22.91 -18.97 -13.37
N ILE A 88 23.17 -18.05 -12.43
CA ILE A 88 24.04 -16.89 -12.63
C ILE A 88 25.06 -16.88 -11.49
N LYS A 89 26.33 -16.73 -11.84
CA LYS A 89 27.39 -16.30 -10.92
C LYS A 89 27.58 -14.80 -11.13
N TYR A 90 27.68 -14.02 -10.07
CA TYR A 90 27.85 -12.57 -10.16
C TYR A 90 28.70 -12.02 -9.01
N ALA A 91 29.20 -10.79 -9.21
CA ALA A 91 29.94 -10.02 -8.23
C ALA A 91 29.87 -8.53 -8.58
N PHE A 92 30.30 -7.66 -7.70
CA PHE A 92 30.22 -6.22 -7.88
C PHE A 92 31.61 -5.61 -8.10
N ARG A 93 31.75 -4.81 -9.14
CA ARG A 93 32.90 -3.96 -9.43
C ARG A 93 32.56 -2.54 -9.02
N LEU A 94 33.27 -2.02 -8.03
CA LEU A 94 33.00 -0.75 -7.37
C LEU A 94 34.09 0.24 -7.76
N LEU A 95 33.72 1.43 -8.23
CA LEU A 95 34.63 2.53 -8.55
C LEU A 95 34.40 3.65 -7.56
N ASP A 96 35.41 3.99 -6.76
CA ASP A 96 35.32 5.09 -5.82
C ASP A 96 35.60 6.46 -6.49
N ALA A 97 35.47 7.53 -5.70
CA ALA A 97 35.65 8.90 -6.20
C ALA A 97 37.13 9.24 -6.52
N THR A 98 38.10 8.37 -6.14
CA THR A 98 39.54 8.54 -6.36
C THR A 98 40.09 7.56 -7.39
N ASP A 99 39.24 7.03 -8.27
CA ASP A 99 39.53 6.04 -9.29
C ASP A 99 40.06 4.70 -8.77
N GLY A 100 39.87 4.43 -7.46
CA GLY A 100 40.12 3.11 -6.88
C GLY A 100 39.06 2.10 -7.32
N GLU A 101 39.49 0.98 -7.91
CA GLU A 101 38.57 -0.09 -8.33
C GLU A 101 38.63 -1.30 -7.39
N TYR A 102 37.47 -1.73 -6.96
CA TYR A 102 37.31 -2.85 -6.03
C TYR A 102 36.37 -3.92 -6.56
N LEU A 103 36.56 -5.14 -6.11
CA LEU A 103 35.76 -6.30 -6.42
C LEU A 103 35.14 -6.84 -5.14
N TYR A 104 33.80 -6.84 -5.07
CA TYR A 104 33.05 -7.37 -3.93
C TYR A 104 32.29 -8.64 -4.32
N GLY A 105 32.57 -9.71 -3.61
CA GLY A 105 31.93 -11.01 -3.74
C GLY A 105 31.60 -11.63 -2.39
N GLU A 106 31.18 -12.90 -2.39
CA GLU A 106 30.66 -13.59 -1.20
C GLU A 106 31.59 -13.50 0.03
N ASN A 107 32.89 -13.55 -0.17
CA ASN A 107 33.84 -13.69 0.94
C ASN A 107 34.79 -12.50 1.14
N ALA A 108 34.83 -11.51 0.26
CA ALA A 108 35.82 -10.45 0.38
C ALA A 108 35.57 -9.24 -0.52
N LEU A 109 36.07 -8.10 -0.07
CA LEU A 109 36.36 -6.93 -0.88
C LEU A 109 37.85 -6.92 -1.24
N LYS A 110 38.19 -6.95 -2.51
CA LYS A 110 39.56 -6.96 -3.05
C LYS A 110 39.74 -5.85 -4.08
N ILE A 111 40.99 -5.50 -4.39
CA ILE A 111 41.30 -4.64 -5.54
C ILE A 111 40.83 -5.36 -6.81
N PHE A 112 40.20 -4.63 -7.73
CA PHE A 112 39.76 -5.19 -9.00
C PHE A 112 40.94 -5.48 -9.93
N ASN A 113 41.14 -6.73 -10.29
CA ASN A 113 42.00 -7.19 -11.38
C ASN A 113 41.55 -8.58 -11.82
N LEU A 114 42.00 -9.02 -12.99
CA LEU A 114 41.58 -10.30 -13.58
C LEU A 114 41.99 -11.52 -12.75
N GLN A 115 43.12 -11.45 -12.02
CA GLN A 115 43.55 -12.53 -11.15
C GLN A 115 42.60 -12.66 -9.93
N ASN A 116 42.18 -11.54 -9.37
CA ASN A 116 41.21 -11.53 -8.26
C ASN A 116 39.83 -11.99 -8.74
N VAL A 117 39.40 -11.61 -9.95
CA VAL A 117 38.14 -12.11 -10.56
C VAL A 117 38.19 -13.63 -10.73
N ALA A 118 39.31 -14.17 -11.24
CA ALA A 118 39.48 -15.63 -11.46
C ALA A 118 39.40 -16.41 -10.13
N ARG A 119 39.97 -15.86 -9.05
CA ARG A 119 40.07 -16.51 -7.74
C ARG A 119 38.91 -16.21 -6.80
N MET A 120 37.97 -15.34 -7.20
CA MET A 120 36.91 -14.91 -6.31
C MET A 120 35.74 -15.89 -6.28
N ARG A 121 35.23 -16.16 -5.07
CA ARG A 121 33.90 -16.71 -4.90
C ARG A 121 32.88 -15.59 -5.13
N GLY A 122 32.26 -15.60 -6.32
CA GLY A 122 31.10 -14.77 -6.59
C GLY A 122 29.84 -15.36 -5.96
N PHE A 123 28.81 -14.56 -5.83
CA PHE A 123 27.47 -15.03 -5.48
C PHE A 123 26.94 -15.93 -6.60
N ILE A 124 26.31 -17.04 -6.25
CA ILE A 124 25.72 -17.98 -7.22
C ILE A 124 24.25 -18.13 -6.88
N THR A 125 23.39 -17.92 -7.91
CA THR A 125 21.96 -18.14 -7.74
C THR A 125 21.63 -19.64 -7.66
N PRO A 126 20.54 -20.03 -6.95
CA PRO A 126 19.93 -21.32 -7.13
C PRO A 126 19.48 -21.49 -8.59
N TYR A 127 18.94 -22.66 -8.93
CA TYR A 127 18.35 -22.88 -10.24
C TYR A 127 17.11 -22.00 -10.41
N LEU A 128 17.18 -21.06 -11.36
CA LEU A 128 16.12 -20.09 -11.62
C LEU A 128 15.05 -20.72 -12.52
N ASN A 129 13.99 -21.24 -11.94
CA ASN A 129 12.86 -21.77 -12.69
C ASN A 129 12.02 -20.62 -13.26
N LYS A 130 11.53 -20.78 -14.49
CA LYS A 130 10.48 -19.94 -15.04
C LYS A 130 9.17 -20.19 -14.29
N TYR A 131 8.95 -19.51 -13.20
CA TYR A 131 7.62 -19.44 -12.60
C TYR A 131 6.88 -18.23 -13.17
N GLY A 132 5.78 -18.53 -13.85
CA GLY A 132 4.74 -17.59 -14.20
C GLY A 132 5.12 -16.56 -15.26
N GLN A 133 4.44 -16.62 -16.38
CA GLN A 133 4.36 -15.49 -17.30
C GLN A 133 3.84 -14.27 -16.55
N LYS A 134 4.44 -13.15 -16.87
CA LYS A 134 4.20 -11.94 -16.17
C LYS A 134 3.31 -11.03 -16.86
N ILE A 135 2.57 -10.41 -16.00
CA ILE A 135 1.75 -9.28 -16.35
C ILE A 135 2.22 -8.13 -15.50
N SER A 136 2.51 -7.06 -16.19
CA SER A 136 2.81 -5.79 -15.59
C SER A 136 1.50 -5.21 -15.03
N ASN A 137 1.43 -5.03 -13.71
CA ASN A 137 0.38 -4.24 -13.09
C ASN A 137 0.73 -2.74 -13.17
N ASP A 138 1.22 -2.29 -14.33
CA ASP A 138 1.59 -0.88 -14.55
C ASP A 138 0.43 0.07 -14.25
N TRP A 139 -0.80 -0.37 -14.48
CA TRP A 139 -1.99 0.38 -14.16
C TRP A 139 -2.12 0.66 -12.66
N ALA A 140 -1.87 -0.33 -11.81
CA ALA A 140 -2.03 -0.23 -10.36
C ALA A 140 -1.09 0.81 -9.73
N GLN A 141 0.14 0.90 -10.23
CA GLN A 141 1.13 1.89 -9.77
C GLN A 141 0.71 3.33 -10.08
N LYS A 142 -0.01 3.50 -11.19
CA LYS A 142 -0.46 4.81 -11.69
C LYS A 142 -1.84 5.18 -11.17
N THR A 143 -2.47 4.28 -10.42
CA THR A 143 -3.81 4.49 -9.89
C THR A 143 -3.76 5.41 -8.68
N VAL A 144 -4.69 6.35 -8.65
CA VAL A 144 -5.04 7.16 -7.48
C VAL A 144 -6.39 6.64 -7.02
N TRP A 145 -6.40 6.01 -5.86
CA TRP A 145 -7.58 5.33 -5.33
C TRP A 145 -8.49 6.28 -4.57
N TYR A 146 -9.79 6.14 -4.76
CA TYR A 146 -10.82 6.78 -3.96
C TYR A 146 -11.65 5.70 -3.27
N ARG A 147 -11.54 5.63 -1.95
CA ARG A 147 -12.23 4.63 -1.13
C ARG A 147 -13.61 5.11 -0.77
N VAL A 148 -14.61 4.30 -1.06
CA VAL A 148 -16.01 4.59 -0.82
C VAL A 148 -16.59 3.58 0.16
N MET A 149 -17.33 4.10 1.12
CA MET A 149 -18.21 3.34 2.00
C MET A 149 -19.64 3.58 1.50
N PRO A 150 -20.28 2.60 0.84
CA PRO A 150 -21.54 2.84 0.11
C PRO A 150 -22.63 3.48 0.98
N ASP A 151 -22.87 2.93 2.17
CA ASP A 151 -23.90 3.43 3.11
C ASP A 151 -23.78 4.94 3.45
N ARG A 152 -22.59 5.53 3.28
CA ARG A 152 -22.27 6.91 3.67
C ARG A 152 -22.00 7.83 2.49
N PHE A 153 -21.92 7.29 1.28
CA PHE A 153 -21.47 8.04 0.12
C PHE A 153 -22.63 8.78 -0.58
N ALA A 154 -23.61 8.07 -1.08
CA ALA A 154 -24.79 8.65 -1.71
C ALA A 154 -25.93 7.64 -1.75
N ASN A 155 -27.17 8.10 -1.51
CA ASN A 155 -28.38 7.33 -1.72
C ASN A 155 -28.88 7.61 -3.14
N GLY A 156 -28.93 6.58 -3.98
CA GLY A 156 -29.39 6.67 -5.39
C GLY A 156 -30.69 5.91 -5.65
N ASP A 157 -31.07 4.99 -4.75
CA ASP A 157 -32.28 4.19 -4.86
C ASP A 157 -32.96 4.02 -3.49
N GLU A 158 -33.80 4.98 -3.13
CA GLU A 158 -34.55 5.00 -1.86
C GLU A 158 -35.37 3.71 -1.63
N THR A 159 -35.62 2.90 -2.68
CA THR A 159 -36.35 1.63 -2.51
C THR A 159 -35.52 0.53 -1.87
N SER A 160 -34.21 0.71 -1.82
CA SER A 160 -33.26 -0.19 -1.17
C SER A 160 -32.92 0.21 0.27
N ASP A 161 -33.45 1.33 0.77
CA ASP A 161 -33.15 1.85 2.08
C ASP A 161 -33.44 0.81 3.19
N PRO A 162 -32.58 0.73 4.21
CA PRO A 162 -32.86 -0.09 5.37
C PRO A 162 -34.05 0.46 6.16
N GLU A 163 -34.81 -0.44 6.76
CA GLU A 163 -35.90 -0.03 7.66
C GLU A 163 -35.32 0.76 8.85
N GLY A 164 -35.79 2.00 9.05
CA GLY A 164 -35.31 2.89 10.08
C GLY A 164 -33.99 3.57 9.75
N ALA A 165 -33.69 3.78 8.47
CA ALA A 165 -32.54 4.57 8.06
C ALA A 165 -32.53 5.96 8.73
N ASP A 166 -31.33 6.39 9.15
CA ASP A 166 -31.12 7.71 9.74
C ASP A 166 -31.22 8.81 8.65
N ASP A 167 -31.62 10.01 9.07
CA ASP A 167 -31.54 11.18 8.17
C ASP A 167 -30.09 11.42 7.74
N TRP A 168 -29.89 11.66 6.45
CA TRP A 168 -28.57 11.84 5.83
C TRP A 168 -27.69 12.91 6.49
N ASN A 169 -28.29 13.88 7.16
CA ASN A 169 -27.61 14.97 7.83
C ASN A 169 -27.34 14.74 9.33
N ASN A 170 -27.82 13.62 9.87
CA ASN A 170 -27.59 13.30 11.28
C ASN A 170 -26.11 12.93 11.55
N ASP A 171 -25.67 13.17 12.77
CA ASP A 171 -24.41 12.64 13.25
C ASP A 171 -24.50 11.11 13.36
N PRO A 172 -23.51 10.36 12.88
CA PRO A 172 -23.55 8.90 12.95
C PRO A 172 -23.42 8.38 14.37
N MET A 173 -24.17 7.34 14.67
CA MET A 173 -24.06 6.54 15.90
C MET A 173 -23.59 5.11 15.56
N LYS A 174 -23.30 4.31 16.58
CA LYS A 174 -22.71 2.96 16.43
C LYS A 174 -23.47 2.06 15.46
N ASP A 175 -24.79 2.12 15.44
CA ASP A 175 -25.63 1.26 14.61
C ASP A 175 -26.35 2.01 13.48
N SER A 176 -25.92 3.25 13.18
CA SER A 176 -26.52 4.08 12.15
C SER A 176 -26.39 3.47 10.76
N LEU A 177 -27.51 3.50 10.03
CA LEU A 177 -27.61 3.16 8.60
C LEU A 177 -28.23 4.35 7.88
N PHE A 178 -27.60 4.81 6.77
CA PHE A 178 -28.02 6.02 6.07
C PHE A 178 -28.63 5.76 4.68
N GLY A 179 -28.63 4.51 4.23
CA GLY A 179 -29.26 4.15 2.97
C GLY A 179 -28.43 4.51 1.72
N GLY A 180 -27.17 4.86 1.86
CA GLY A 180 -26.29 4.98 0.69
C GLY A 180 -26.09 3.63 0.00
N ASP A 181 -25.97 3.63 -1.34
CA ASP A 181 -26.04 2.43 -2.16
C ASP A 181 -25.12 2.48 -3.41
N LEU A 182 -25.11 1.39 -4.18
CA LEU A 182 -24.31 1.28 -5.41
C LEU A 182 -24.84 2.20 -6.53
N GLN A 183 -26.15 2.50 -6.57
CA GLN A 183 -26.71 3.41 -7.56
C GLN A 183 -26.24 4.85 -7.27
N GLY A 184 -26.21 5.27 -6.00
CA GLY A 184 -25.67 6.56 -5.60
C GLY A 184 -24.19 6.73 -5.99
N ILE A 185 -23.41 5.65 -5.91
CA ILE A 185 -22.02 5.68 -6.40
C ILE A 185 -21.98 5.87 -7.92
N ILE A 186 -22.83 5.15 -8.68
CA ILE A 186 -22.93 5.30 -10.15
C ILE A 186 -23.22 6.74 -10.52
N ASP A 187 -24.19 7.35 -9.86
CA ASP A 187 -24.65 8.73 -10.13
C ASP A 187 -23.56 9.78 -9.85
N HIS A 188 -22.59 9.44 -9.00
CA HIS A 188 -21.50 10.35 -8.59
C HIS A 188 -20.12 9.99 -9.17
N LEU A 189 -20.00 9.01 -10.07
CA LEU A 189 -18.71 8.67 -10.70
C LEU A 189 -18.09 9.85 -11.46
N ASP A 190 -18.90 10.77 -12.00
CA ASP A 190 -18.41 11.98 -12.67
C ASP A 190 -17.72 12.95 -11.68
N HIS A 191 -18.08 12.93 -10.40
CA HIS A 191 -17.37 13.68 -9.36
C HIS A 191 -15.94 13.15 -9.21
N LEU A 192 -15.76 11.84 -9.06
CA LEU A 192 -14.45 11.20 -8.96
C LEU A 192 -13.59 11.47 -10.20
N GLN A 193 -14.20 11.38 -11.38
CA GLN A 193 -13.52 11.64 -12.65
C GLN A 193 -13.03 13.09 -12.75
N ARG A 194 -13.86 14.07 -12.36
CA ARG A 194 -13.46 15.49 -12.33
C ARG A 194 -12.32 15.77 -11.35
N LEU A 195 -12.30 15.07 -10.21
CA LEU A 195 -11.20 15.14 -9.25
C LEU A 195 -9.92 14.45 -9.76
N GLY A 196 -10.02 13.63 -10.82
CA GLY A 196 -8.89 12.96 -11.44
C GLY A 196 -8.56 11.59 -10.86
N PHE A 197 -9.41 11.02 -10.01
CA PHE A 197 -9.27 9.64 -9.55
C PHE A 197 -9.50 8.66 -10.69
N ASN A 198 -8.73 7.58 -10.70
CA ASN A 198 -8.82 6.51 -11.69
C ASN A 198 -8.85 5.12 -11.04
N GLY A 199 -9.13 5.06 -9.75
CA GLY A 199 -9.40 3.85 -9.00
C GLY A 199 -10.55 4.07 -8.03
N LEU A 200 -11.54 3.19 -8.08
CA LEU A 200 -12.65 3.10 -7.13
C LEU A 200 -12.37 1.93 -6.19
N TYR A 201 -12.26 2.21 -4.90
CA TYR A 201 -12.07 1.19 -3.87
C TYR A 201 -13.34 1.11 -3.00
N LEU A 202 -14.05 -0.01 -3.09
CA LEU A 202 -15.27 -0.24 -2.34
C LEU A 202 -14.97 -0.97 -1.03
N THR A 203 -15.46 -0.45 0.10
CA THR A 203 -15.58 -1.27 1.31
C THR A 203 -16.51 -2.47 1.02
N PRO A 204 -16.55 -3.52 1.87
CA PRO A 204 -17.34 -4.71 1.55
C PRO A 204 -18.77 -4.38 1.13
N VAL A 205 -19.26 -5.06 0.11
CA VAL A 205 -20.62 -4.87 -0.44
C VAL A 205 -21.51 -6.12 -0.28
N PHE A 206 -20.96 -7.14 0.41
CA PHE A 206 -21.64 -8.41 0.60
C PHE A 206 -22.75 -8.33 1.64
N SER A 207 -23.68 -9.26 1.59
CA SER A 207 -24.78 -9.36 2.56
C SER A 207 -24.22 -9.42 3.99
N ALA A 208 -24.63 -8.47 4.82
CA ALA A 208 -24.18 -8.33 6.20
C ALA A 208 -25.24 -7.61 7.06
N TYR A 209 -25.08 -7.66 8.39
CA TYR A 209 -25.97 -6.99 9.30
C TYR A 209 -25.65 -5.50 9.44
N SER A 210 -24.38 -5.16 9.62
CA SER A 210 -23.94 -3.78 9.85
C SER A 210 -23.95 -2.93 8.56
N GLY A 211 -23.93 -1.59 8.72
CA GLY A 211 -23.76 -0.65 7.59
C GLY A 211 -22.38 -0.71 6.94
N HIS A 212 -21.35 -1.12 7.68
CA HIS A 212 -19.98 -1.22 7.18
C HIS A 212 -19.66 -2.55 6.45
N LYS A 213 -20.51 -3.58 6.60
CA LYS A 213 -20.44 -4.88 5.90
C LYS A 213 -19.19 -5.73 6.14
N PHE A 214 -18.37 -5.43 7.16
CA PHE A 214 -17.24 -6.29 7.53
C PHE A 214 -17.69 -7.59 8.21
N ASP A 215 -18.90 -7.68 8.72
CA ASP A 215 -19.54 -8.84 9.32
C ASP A 215 -20.36 -9.64 8.28
N THR A 216 -19.71 -10.13 7.24
CA THR A 216 -20.37 -10.77 6.08
C THR A 216 -21.14 -12.03 6.48
N ILE A 217 -22.40 -12.10 6.02
CA ILE A 217 -23.31 -13.26 6.17
C ILE A 217 -23.16 -14.21 4.97
N ASP A 218 -23.17 -13.66 3.75
CA ASP A 218 -23.07 -14.43 2.50
C ASP A 218 -22.20 -13.69 1.48
N PHE A 219 -21.05 -14.25 1.16
CA PHE A 219 -20.10 -13.70 0.19
C PHE A 219 -20.54 -13.81 -1.28
N PHE A 220 -21.61 -14.55 -1.57
CA PHE A 220 -22.14 -14.66 -2.93
C PHE A 220 -23.31 -13.72 -3.21
N GLN A 221 -23.75 -12.93 -2.23
CA GLN A 221 -24.83 -11.96 -2.39
C GLN A 221 -24.35 -10.54 -2.16
N VAL A 222 -24.81 -9.61 -3.01
CA VAL A 222 -24.74 -8.18 -2.71
C VAL A 222 -25.76 -7.90 -1.61
N ASP A 223 -25.41 -7.03 -0.67
CA ASP A 223 -26.35 -6.62 0.36
C ASP A 223 -27.58 -5.94 -0.25
N LYS A 224 -28.76 -6.33 0.21
CA LYS A 224 -30.03 -5.83 -0.33
C LYS A 224 -30.19 -4.31 -0.22
N ASN A 225 -29.59 -3.72 0.82
CA ASN A 225 -29.63 -2.27 1.04
C ASN A 225 -28.64 -1.53 0.12
N PHE A 226 -27.73 -2.24 -0.55
CA PHE A 226 -26.83 -1.65 -1.54
C PHE A 226 -27.29 -1.88 -2.98
N GLY A 227 -28.37 -2.65 -3.18
CA GLY A 227 -28.93 -2.98 -4.48
C GLY A 227 -28.74 -4.44 -4.86
N THR A 228 -28.51 -4.70 -6.13
CA THR A 228 -28.46 -6.06 -6.69
C THR A 228 -27.10 -6.37 -7.32
N LYS A 229 -26.90 -7.63 -7.70
CA LYS A 229 -25.74 -8.04 -8.51
C LYS A 229 -25.66 -7.28 -9.84
N GLU A 230 -26.80 -7.03 -10.45
CA GLU A 230 -26.93 -6.25 -11.68
C GLU A 230 -26.50 -4.79 -11.46
N THR A 231 -26.84 -4.20 -10.31
CA THR A 231 -26.40 -2.84 -9.94
C THR A 231 -24.89 -2.80 -9.76
N LEU A 232 -24.30 -3.79 -9.07
CA LEU A 232 -22.83 -3.89 -8.95
C LEU A 232 -22.15 -4.03 -10.31
N LYS A 233 -22.71 -4.86 -11.20
CA LYS A 233 -22.17 -5.01 -12.56
C LYS A 233 -22.22 -3.70 -13.34
N LYS A 234 -23.32 -2.97 -13.26
CA LYS A 234 -23.45 -1.63 -13.88
C LYS A 234 -22.43 -0.64 -13.29
N LEU A 235 -22.20 -0.67 -11.99
CA LEU A 235 -21.19 0.18 -11.35
C LEU A 235 -19.78 -0.09 -11.91
N VAL A 236 -19.39 -1.36 -11.98
CA VAL A 236 -18.07 -1.75 -12.51
C VAL A 236 -17.94 -1.33 -13.97
N GLU A 237 -18.94 -1.61 -14.82
CA GLU A 237 -18.95 -1.19 -16.22
C GLU A 237 -18.90 0.34 -16.36
N ALA A 238 -19.64 1.08 -15.54
CA ALA A 238 -19.65 2.55 -15.55
C ALA A 238 -18.30 3.15 -15.10
N ALA A 239 -17.62 2.52 -14.13
CA ALA A 239 -16.28 2.88 -13.70
C ALA A 239 -15.24 2.62 -14.81
N HIS A 240 -15.28 1.43 -15.43
CA HIS A 240 -14.39 1.07 -16.53
C HIS A 240 -14.56 2.00 -17.74
N ASN A 241 -15.79 2.38 -18.09
CA ASN A 241 -16.07 3.33 -19.17
C ASN A 241 -15.47 4.73 -18.92
N ARG A 242 -15.14 5.06 -17.65
CA ARG A 242 -14.45 6.29 -17.26
C ARG A 242 -12.94 6.10 -17.07
N GLY A 243 -12.42 4.90 -17.37
CA GLY A 243 -11.01 4.55 -17.19
C GLY A 243 -10.62 4.38 -15.73
N MET A 244 -11.57 4.02 -14.86
CA MET A 244 -11.34 3.70 -13.46
C MET A 244 -11.24 2.19 -13.27
N HIS A 245 -10.29 1.75 -12.45
CA HIS A 245 -10.21 0.38 -11.96
C HIS A 245 -11.04 0.21 -10.69
N VAL A 246 -11.58 -0.99 -10.47
CA VAL A 246 -12.41 -1.28 -9.30
C VAL A 246 -11.71 -2.29 -8.39
N MET A 247 -11.51 -1.89 -7.14
CA MET A 247 -11.03 -2.76 -6.06
C MET A 247 -12.14 -3.00 -5.06
N MET A 248 -12.33 -4.25 -4.66
CA MET A 248 -13.28 -4.64 -3.62
C MET A 248 -12.56 -5.10 -2.36
N ASP A 249 -13.10 -4.73 -1.23
CA ASP A 249 -12.65 -5.15 0.09
C ASP A 249 -13.30 -6.46 0.52
N ILE A 250 -12.56 -7.33 1.20
CA ILE A 250 -13.07 -8.58 1.72
C ILE A 250 -12.33 -9.00 3.00
N CYS A 251 -13.10 -9.39 4.02
CA CYS A 251 -12.57 -10.05 5.22
C CYS A 251 -12.81 -11.55 5.10
N CYS A 252 -11.74 -12.32 4.98
CA CYS A 252 -11.84 -13.77 4.80
C CYS A 252 -11.70 -14.56 6.11
N ASP A 253 -11.22 -13.95 7.18
CA ASP A 253 -10.82 -14.61 8.42
C ASP A 253 -12.00 -15.01 9.32
N HIS A 254 -13.22 -14.56 9.01
CA HIS A 254 -14.42 -14.85 9.77
C HIS A 254 -15.70 -14.82 8.93
N LEU A 255 -16.79 -15.29 9.50
CA LEU A 255 -18.17 -15.09 9.05
C LEU A 255 -18.97 -14.38 10.15
N SER A 256 -20.09 -13.78 9.74
CA SER A 256 -21.10 -13.34 10.72
C SER A 256 -21.70 -14.53 11.46
N ASP A 257 -22.09 -14.30 12.73
CA ASP A 257 -22.86 -15.28 13.49
C ASP A 257 -24.28 -15.52 12.92
N PHE A 258 -24.72 -14.69 11.97
CA PHE A 258 -25.96 -14.88 11.19
C PHE A 258 -25.75 -15.74 9.93
N SER A 259 -24.52 -16.14 9.59
CA SER A 259 -24.27 -17.02 8.44
C SER A 259 -24.92 -18.39 8.61
N LEU A 260 -25.35 -19.00 7.51
CA LEU A 260 -25.99 -20.32 7.54
C LEU A 260 -25.05 -21.37 8.12
N GLU A 261 -23.77 -21.31 7.81
CA GLU A 261 -22.73 -22.22 8.26
C GLU A 261 -22.58 -22.17 9.78
N TRP A 262 -22.52 -20.98 10.36
CA TRP A 262 -22.42 -20.83 11.81
C TRP A 262 -23.70 -21.22 12.52
N GLN A 263 -24.88 -20.88 11.98
CA GLN A 263 -26.17 -21.27 12.55
C GLN A 263 -26.33 -22.79 12.56
N ASP A 264 -25.84 -23.50 11.52
CA ASP A 264 -25.81 -24.95 11.47
C ASP A 264 -24.91 -25.53 12.60
N VAL A 265 -23.75 -24.95 12.81
CA VAL A 265 -22.85 -25.33 13.93
C VAL A 265 -23.49 -25.09 15.29
N ARG A 266 -24.17 -23.96 15.47
CA ARG A 266 -24.90 -23.68 16.73
C ARG A 266 -26.01 -24.68 17.00
N HIS A 267 -26.68 -25.14 15.96
CA HIS A 267 -27.80 -26.08 16.08
C HIS A 267 -27.34 -27.53 16.25
N TYR A 268 -26.38 -27.99 15.42
CA TYR A 268 -25.97 -29.41 15.37
C TYR A 268 -24.66 -29.70 16.11
N SER A 269 -23.97 -28.69 16.61
CA SER A 269 -22.70 -28.80 17.33
C SER A 269 -21.65 -29.59 16.51
N GLU A 270 -21.00 -30.57 17.10
CA GLU A 270 -20.00 -31.44 16.44
C GLU A 270 -20.54 -32.22 15.23
N ARG A 271 -21.88 -32.35 15.10
CA ARG A 271 -22.51 -33.08 13.99
C ARG A 271 -22.73 -32.20 12.77
N SER A 272 -22.53 -30.91 12.87
CA SER A 272 -22.60 -29.98 11.74
C SER A 272 -21.56 -30.34 10.69
N SER A 273 -21.94 -30.27 9.42
CA SER A 273 -20.98 -30.40 8.31
C SER A 273 -19.96 -29.27 8.29
N TYR A 274 -20.29 -28.14 8.90
CA TYR A 274 -19.42 -26.96 9.02
C TYR A 274 -18.64 -26.90 10.33
N ALA A 275 -18.74 -27.91 11.21
CA ALA A 275 -18.07 -27.92 12.52
C ALA A 275 -16.54 -27.70 12.42
N LYS A 276 -15.90 -28.15 11.33
CA LYS A 276 -14.46 -27.97 11.09
C LYS A 276 -14.10 -26.68 10.33
N TRP A 277 -15.10 -25.89 9.95
CA TRP A 277 -14.88 -24.64 9.26
C TRP A 277 -14.44 -23.52 10.20
N PHE A 278 -14.74 -23.68 11.48
CA PHE A 278 -14.48 -22.66 12.51
C PHE A 278 -13.46 -23.16 13.54
N LEU A 279 -12.80 -22.22 14.22
CA LEU A 279 -11.89 -22.50 15.32
C LEU A 279 -12.70 -22.60 16.62
N ILE A 280 -13.07 -23.82 17.00
CA ILE A 280 -13.94 -24.12 18.14
C ILE A 280 -13.16 -24.90 19.17
N ASP A 281 -13.07 -24.36 20.39
CA ASP A 281 -12.37 -24.98 21.52
C ASP A 281 -13.21 -26.05 22.19
N LYS A 282 -14.52 -25.82 22.28
CA LYS A 282 -15.42 -26.70 23.02
C LYS A 282 -16.85 -26.65 22.52
N TYR A 283 -17.51 -27.81 22.48
CA TYR A 283 -18.93 -27.94 22.18
C TYR A 283 -19.78 -28.17 23.46
N PRO A 284 -21.07 -27.77 23.45
CA PRO A 284 -21.70 -26.92 22.43
C PRO A 284 -21.09 -25.52 22.39
N VAL A 285 -21.13 -24.86 21.22
CA VAL A 285 -20.65 -23.48 21.11
C VAL A 285 -21.48 -22.57 22.01
N ARG A 286 -20.80 -21.75 22.80
CA ARG A 286 -21.44 -20.86 23.75
C ARG A 286 -21.28 -19.42 23.30
N TYR A 287 -22.40 -18.82 22.92
CA TYR A 287 -22.49 -17.38 22.72
C TYR A 287 -22.56 -16.67 24.08
N VAL A 288 -21.80 -15.61 24.24
CA VAL A 288 -21.81 -14.74 25.42
C VAL A 288 -21.90 -13.30 24.94
N PRO A 289 -22.95 -12.54 25.39
CA PRO A 289 -23.07 -11.13 25.03
C PRO A 289 -21.85 -10.32 25.47
N SER A 290 -21.45 -9.34 24.67
CA SER A 290 -20.24 -8.53 24.92
C SER A 290 -20.37 -7.52 26.05
N ASP A 291 -21.59 -7.30 26.58
CA ASP A 291 -21.86 -6.46 27.75
C ASP A 291 -21.59 -7.16 29.11
N ILE A 292 -21.33 -8.47 29.07
CA ILE A 292 -20.98 -9.24 30.25
C ILE A 292 -19.47 -9.09 30.54
N PRO A 293 -19.05 -8.70 31.76
CA PRO A 293 -17.65 -8.64 32.13
C PRO A 293 -16.94 -9.97 31.87
N ASP A 294 -15.69 -9.91 31.33
CA ASP A 294 -14.89 -11.10 31.00
C ASP A 294 -15.53 -12.07 29.97
N TYR A 295 -16.48 -11.59 29.15
CA TYR A 295 -17.19 -12.42 28.16
C TYR A 295 -16.24 -13.18 27.22
N ALA A 296 -15.13 -12.56 26.83
CA ALA A 296 -14.13 -13.18 25.96
C ALA A 296 -13.60 -14.50 26.50
N LYS A 297 -13.39 -14.57 27.83
CA LYS A 297 -12.94 -15.81 28.50
C LYS A 297 -14.04 -16.88 28.60
N MET A 298 -15.27 -16.53 28.30
CA MET A 298 -16.43 -17.42 28.38
C MET A 298 -16.82 -18.02 27.03
N LEU A 299 -16.30 -17.46 25.92
CA LEU A 299 -16.49 -18.01 24.58
C LEU A 299 -15.89 -19.42 24.52
N THR A 300 -16.46 -20.25 23.68
CA THR A 300 -15.96 -21.62 23.43
C THR A 300 -15.47 -21.78 21.99
N TYR A 301 -15.21 -20.67 21.33
CA TYR A 301 -14.68 -20.56 19.98
C TYR A 301 -13.85 -19.30 19.83
N GLU A 302 -12.95 -19.27 18.88
CA GLU A 302 -12.21 -18.06 18.55
C GLU A 302 -13.09 -17.06 17.79
N ALA A 303 -12.98 -15.80 18.14
CA ALA A 303 -13.67 -14.69 17.49
C ALA A 303 -12.71 -13.54 17.19
N VAL A 304 -13.03 -12.76 16.17
CA VAL A 304 -12.22 -11.59 15.80
C VAL A 304 -12.41 -10.50 16.86
N ASP A 305 -11.31 -10.01 17.44
CA ASP A 305 -11.33 -9.03 18.56
C ASP A 305 -12.23 -9.43 19.73
N ASP A 306 -12.30 -10.75 19.96
CA ASP A 306 -13.20 -11.33 20.95
C ASP A 306 -14.68 -10.97 20.71
N ASN A 307 -15.04 -10.47 19.52
CA ASN A 307 -16.41 -10.16 19.16
C ASN A 307 -17.21 -11.44 18.90
N PRO A 308 -18.18 -11.80 19.76
CA PRO A 308 -18.92 -13.07 19.63
C PRO A 308 -19.72 -13.19 18.33
N HIS A 309 -19.95 -12.08 17.61
CA HIS A 309 -20.66 -12.04 16.34
C HIS A 309 -19.78 -12.34 15.12
N GLN A 310 -18.47 -12.56 15.32
CA GLN A 310 -17.49 -12.77 14.24
C GLN A 310 -16.65 -14.02 14.50
N PRO A 311 -17.25 -15.24 14.46
CA PRO A 311 -16.54 -16.49 14.65
C PRO A 311 -15.47 -16.70 13.58
N ARG A 312 -14.25 -17.04 14.02
CA ARG A 312 -13.08 -17.22 13.16
C ARG A 312 -13.19 -18.49 12.33
N LEU A 313 -12.78 -18.36 11.07
CA LEU A 313 -12.68 -19.48 10.13
C LEU A 313 -11.35 -20.21 10.27
N ASN A 314 -11.39 -21.52 10.09
CA ASN A 314 -10.23 -22.38 10.09
C ASN A 314 -9.65 -22.53 8.67
N PHE A 315 -8.66 -21.72 8.33
CA PHE A 315 -8.00 -21.80 7.02
C PHE A 315 -7.07 -23.01 6.83
N GLU A 316 -6.86 -23.85 7.84
CA GLU A 316 -6.25 -25.18 7.65
C GLU A 316 -7.25 -26.17 6.99
N ASN A 317 -8.53 -25.83 6.99
CA ASN A 317 -9.56 -26.61 6.31
C ASN A 317 -9.61 -26.29 4.80
N ALA A 318 -9.41 -27.31 3.97
CA ALA A 318 -9.43 -27.16 2.52
C ALA A 318 -10.78 -26.66 1.97
N GLU A 319 -11.91 -27.04 2.59
CA GLU A 319 -13.24 -26.60 2.16
C GLU A 319 -13.44 -25.10 2.35
N VAL A 320 -12.89 -24.52 3.43
CA VAL A 320 -12.88 -23.07 3.66
C VAL A 320 -12.06 -22.37 2.58
N GLN A 321 -10.87 -22.88 2.27
CA GLN A 321 -10.05 -22.34 1.20
C GLN A 321 -10.75 -22.44 -0.17
N ASP A 322 -11.41 -23.56 -0.45
CA ASP A 322 -12.15 -23.79 -1.71
C ASP A 322 -13.36 -22.84 -1.83
N MET A 323 -14.07 -22.62 -0.73
CA MET A 323 -15.18 -21.64 -0.68
C MET A 323 -14.69 -20.24 -1.08
N PHE A 324 -13.63 -19.75 -0.44
CA PHE A 324 -13.10 -18.42 -0.78
C PHE A 324 -12.49 -18.36 -2.19
N SER A 325 -11.77 -19.39 -2.64
CA SER A 325 -11.33 -19.44 -4.03
C SER A 325 -12.52 -19.29 -5.01
N ASN A 326 -13.64 -19.95 -4.72
CA ASN A 326 -14.85 -19.82 -5.54
C ASN A 326 -15.47 -18.41 -5.47
N VAL A 327 -15.49 -17.76 -4.30
CA VAL A 327 -15.98 -16.38 -4.14
C VAL A 327 -15.16 -15.43 -5.01
N PHE A 328 -13.85 -15.43 -4.88
CA PHE A 328 -12.98 -14.54 -5.67
C PHE A 328 -13.11 -14.78 -7.17
N ARG A 329 -13.14 -16.06 -7.60
CA ARG A 329 -13.31 -16.42 -9.01
C ARG A 329 -14.67 -16.00 -9.55
N TYR A 330 -15.72 -16.16 -8.77
CA TYR A 330 -17.09 -15.79 -9.16
C TYR A 330 -17.19 -14.29 -9.47
N TRP A 331 -16.76 -13.44 -8.55
CA TRP A 331 -16.86 -12.00 -8.71
C TRP A 331 -15.88 -11.46 -9.76
N THR A 332 -14.65 -11.96 -9.78
CA THR A 332 -13.67 -11.55 -10.80
C THR A 332 -14.17 -11.86 -12.20
N ARG A 333 -14.65 -13.09 -12.43
CA ARG A 333 -15.05 -13.53 -13.76
C ARG A 333 -16.34 -12.87 -14.27
N ASN A 334 -17.34 -12.72 -13.39
CA ASN A 334 -18.67 -12.30 -13.80
C ASN A 334 -18.88 -10.80 -13.73
N PHE A 335 -18.08 -10.10 -12.94
CA PHE A 335 -18.23 -8.66 -12.68
C PHE A 335 -17.03 -7.82 -13.13
N GLY A 336 -15.90 -8.44 -13.46
CA GLY A 336 -14.73 -7.71 -13.94
C GLY A 336 -13.99 -6.94 -12.85
N ILE A 337 -13.92 -7.48 -11.63
CA ILE A 337 -13.18 -6.85 -10.52
C ILE A 337 -11.69 -6.86 -10.83
N ASP A 338 -11.04 -5.68 -10.81
CA ASP A 338 -9.63 -5.50 -11.16
C ASP A 338 -8.68 -5.79 -9.99
N ALA A 339 -9.14 -5.55 -8.77
CA ALA A 339 -8.31 -5.75 -7.57
C ALA A 339 -9.14 -6.23 -6.37
N TRP A 340 -8.48 -6.98 -5.50
CA TRP A 340 -9.02 -7.43 -4.22
C TRP A 340 -8.15 -6.95 -3.08
N CYS A 341 -8.74 -6.30 -2.09
CA CYS A 341 -8.10 -5.99 -0.83
C CYS A 341 -8.46 -7.07 0.20
N LEU A 342 -7.47 -7.84 0.60
CA LEU A 342 -7.59 -8.85 1.64
C LEU A 342 -7.37 -8.17 3.00
N ASN A 343 -8.46 -7.88 3.71
CA ASN A 343 -8.36 -7.43 5.10
C ASN A 343 -7.89 -8.60 5.98
N ASN A 344 -7.11 -8.29 7.01
CA ASN A 344 -6.50 -9.27 7.91
C ASN A 344 -5.70 -10.35 7.15
N ALA A 345 -5.00 -9.96 6.06
CA ALA A 345 -4.23 -10.89 5.22
C ALA A 345 -3.09 -11.60 5.98
N ASP A 346 -2.64 -11.03 7.08
CA ASP A 346 -1.68 -11.61 8.03
C ASP A 346 -2.23 -12.84 8.76
N GLU A 347 -3.55 -12.96 8.89
CA GLU A 347 -4.22 -14.13 9.47
C GLU A 347 -4.41 -15.28 8.47
N LEU A 348 -4.14 -15.06 7.18
CA LEU A 348 -4.32 -16.04 6.12
C LEU A 348 -3.00 -16.77 5.81
N PRO A 349 -3.02 -18.12 5.62
CA PRO A 349 -1.83 -18.89 5.23
C PRO A 349 -1.24 -18.39 3.88
N ASP A 350 0.08 -18.29 3.81
CA ASP A 350 0.78 -17.92 2.58
C ASP A 350 0.50 -18.90 1.42
N SER A 351 0.31 -20.17 1.73
CA SER A 351 -0.07 -21.19 0.76
C SER A 351 -1.42 -20.90 0.09
N PHE A 352 -2.41 -20.46 0.88
CA PHE A 352 -3.71 -20.06 0.35
C PHE A 352 -3.60 -18.77 -0.48
N LYS A 353 -2.90 -17.74 0.02
CA LYS A 353 -2.67 -16.50 -0.73
C LYS A 353 -2.00 -16.76 -2.08
N GLN A 354 -0.99 -17.64 -2.10
CA GLN A 354 -0.30 -18.01 -3.35
C GLN A 354 -1.23 -18.76 -4.30
N ARG A 355 -1.97 -19.75 -3.79
CA ARG A 355 -2.96 -20.52 -4.57
C ARG A 355 -4.01 -19.59 -5.19
N LEU A 356 -4.60 -18.69 -4.40
CA LEU A 356 -5.59 -17.73 -4.84
C LEU A 356 -5.04 -16.84 -5.97
N LYS A 357 -3.83 -16.34 -5.80
CA LYS A 357 -3.14 -15.54 -6.81
C LYS A 357 -2.96 -16.28 -8.13
N ASP A 358 -2.55 -17.54 -8.09
CA ASP A 358 -2.33 -18.34 -9.26
C ASP A 358 -3.65 -18.67 -9.98
N GLU A 359 -4.71 -18.98 -9.24
CA GLU A 359 -6.06 -19.23 -9.78
C GLU A 359 -6.67 -18.00 -10.44
N LEU A 360 -6.59 -16.83 -9.80
CA LEU A 360 -7.12 -15.59 -10.36
C LEU A 360 -6.37 -15.15 -11.61
N ARG A 361 -5.06 -15.36 -11.67
CA ARG A 361 -4.26 -15.04 -12.84
C ARG A 361 -4.53 -15.90 -14.07
N VAL A 362 -5.11 -17.07 -13.87
CA VAL A 362 -5.64 -17.89 -14.99
C VAL A 362 -6.88 -17.24 -15.58
N LEU A 363 -7.71 -16.57 -14.75
CA LEU A 363 -8.93 -15.90 -15.22
C LEU A 363 -8.60 -14.56 -15.87
N ASP A 364 -7.89 -13.74 -15.13
CA ASP A 364 -7.40 -12.44 -15.59
C ASP A 364 -5.99 -12.21 -15.03
N PRO A 365 -5.00 -12.23 -15.89
CA PRO A 365 -3.63 -12.02 -15.50
C PRO A 365 -3.34 -10.63 -14.91
N SER A 366 -4.18 -9.63 -15.15
CA SER A 366 -4.03 -8.26 -14.64
C SER A 366 -4.63 -8.05 -13.25
N VAL A 367 -5.41 -9.00 -12.74
CA VAL A 367 -6.01 -8.90 -11.40
C VAL A 367 -4.94 -8.74 -10.33
N MET A 368 -5.17 -7.79 -9.42
CA MET A 368 -4.27 -7.46 -8.34
C MET A 368 -4.82 -7.96 -7.00
N LEU A 369 -3.96 -8.58 -6.20
CA LEU A 369 -4.23 -8.92 -4.81
C LEU A 369 -3.42 -8.00 -3.89
N VAL A 370 -4.12 -7.28 -3.02
CA VAL A 370 -3.55 -6.32 -2.08
C VAL A 370 -3.71 -6.86 -0.66
N SER A 371 -2.64 -6.80 0.14
CA SER A 371 -2.70 -7.08 1.57
C SER A 371 -3.05 -5.82 2.34
N LYS A 372 -4.00 -5.92 3.25
CA LYS A 372 -4.22 -4.96 4.33
C LYS A 372 -4.12 -5.72 5.64
N GLY A 373 -2.95 -5.65 6.27
CA GLY A 373 -2.71 -6.25 7.58
C GLY A 373 -3.41 -5.47 8.68
N ARG A 374 -3.74 -6.17 9.75
CA ARG A 374 -4.38 -5.62 10.94
C ARG A 374 -3.42 -4.78 11.78
N PHE A 375 -2.14 -5.15 11.77
CA PHE A 375 -1.11 -4.51 12.55
C PHE A 375 -0.23 -3.61 11.71
N LYS A 376 0.40 -2.61 12.35
CA LYS A 376 1.34 -1.67 11.73
C LYS A 376 2.63 -2.34 11.20
N ALA A 377 2.89 -3.59 11.59
CA ALA A 377 4.04 -4.34 11.13
C ALA A 377 3.83 -4.88 9.71
N ASN A 378 4.89 -4.96 8.92
CA ASN A 378 4.89 -5.69 7.66
C ASN A 378 4.51 -7.15 7.98
N ASP A 379 3.40 -7.59 7.43
CA ASP A 379 2.84 -8.93 7.66
C ASP A 379 3.56 -10.06 6.89
N GLY A 380 4.60 -9.72 6.13
CA GLY A 380 5.30 -10.67 5.25
C GLY A 380 4.57 -11.00 3.95
N SER A 381 3.31 -10.60 3.81
CA SER A 381 2.48 -10.85 2.60
C SER A 381 3.01 -10.14 1.35
N GLU A 382 3.83 -9.14 1.50
CA GLU A 382 4.50 -8.42 0.41
C GLU A 382 5.33 -9.31 -0.53
N ASN A 383 5.69 -10.50 -0.06
CA ASN A 383 6.42 -11.48 -0.87
C ASN A 383 5.49 -12.39 -1.68
N VAL A 384 4.23 -12.52 -1.28
CA VAL A 384 3.23 -13.40 -1.88
C VAL A 384 2.24 -12.59 -2.74
N LEU A 385 1.69 -11.52 -2.19
CA LEU A 385 0.70 -10.67 -2.86
C LEU A 385 1.33 -9.63 -3.78
N ASP A 386 0.52 -8.89 -4.52
CA ASP A 386 0.98 -7.94 -5.53
C ASP A 386 1.31 -6.58 -4.93
N ALA A 387 0.62 -6.20 -3.87
CA ALA A 387 0.76 -4.93 -3.16
C ALA A 387 0.38 -5.09 -1.69
N VAL A 388 0.77 -4.09 -0.88
CA VAL A 388 0.34 -3.96 0.51
C VAL A 388 -0.07 -2.52 0.80
N PHE A 389 -0.94 -2.34 1.78
CA PHE A 389 -1.13 -1.04 2.42
C PHE A 389 0.06 -0.73 3.32
N SER A 390 0.73 0.40 3.06
CA SER A 390 1.92 0.84 3.80
C SER A 390 1.54 1.52 5.13
N ASN A 391 0.77 0.83 5.99
CA ASN A 391 0.17 1.40 7.19
C ASN A 391 1.21 2.01 8.15
N SER A 392 2.33 1.34 8.40
CA SER A 392 3.40 1.88 9.25
C SER A 392 3.92 3.21 8.71
N TYR A 393 4.26 3.26 7.42
CA TYR A 393 4.80 4.46 6.81
C TYR A 393 3.75 5.59 6.71
N SER A 394 2.48 5.25 6.47
CA SER A 394 1.38 6.23 6.51
C SER A 394 1.28 6.89 7.89
N CYS A 395 1.32 6.10 8.96
CA CYS A 395 1.29 6.62 10.34
C CYS A 395 2.48 7.52 10.63
N GLU A 396 3.68 7.12 10.22
CA GLU A 396 4.90 7.91 10.41
C GLU A 396 4.84 9.26 9.68
N ILE A 397 4.30 9.28 8.46
CA ILE A 397 4.07 10.54 7.73
C ILE A 397 3.12 11.43 8.53
N VAL A 398 1.98 10.90 8.96
CA VAL A 398 1.01 11.71 9.71
C VAL A 398 1.62 12.21 11.02
N ASP A 399 2.30 11.35 11.78
CA ASP A 399 2.96 11.75 13.04
C ASP A 399 4.04 12.81 12.82
N ALA A 400 4.83 12.72 11.73
CA ALA A 400 5.83 13.73 11.39
C ALA A 400 5.21 15.11 11.11
N PHE A 401 4.04 15.14 10.46
CA PHE A 401 3.37 16.38 10.11
C PHE A 401 2.55 16.95 11.27
N THR A 402 1.95 16.11 12.11
CA THR A 402 0.96 16.53 13.13
C THR A 402 1.57 16.66 14.52
N LYS A 403 2.27 15.63 15.00
CA LYS A 403 2.78 15.56 16.39
C LYS A 403 4.24 15.99 16.51
N GLY A 404 5.03 15.75 15.45
CA GLY A 404 6.48 15.98 15.45
C GLY A 404 7.28 14.91 16.21
N ASP A 405 6.65 13.79 16.59
CA ASP A 405 7.30 12.66 17.26
C ASP A 405 8.22 11.89 16.30
N VAL A 406 7.87 11.86 15.02
CA VAL A 406 8.71 11.34 13.94
C VAL A 406 9.47 12.50 13.31
N THR A 407 10.79 12.42 13.32
CA THR A 407 11.63 13.48 12.77
C THR A 407 11.78 13.36 11.25
N PRO A 408 12.17 14.44 10.52
CA PRO A 408 12.51 14.38 9.10
C PRO A 408 13.50 13.29 8.71
N ILE A 409 14.48 13.03 9.57
CA ILE A 409 15.49 11.98 9.33
C ILE A 409 14.86 10.60 9.53
N ASP A 410 14.10 10.39 10.61
CA ASP A 410 13.41 9.12 10.85
C ASP A 410 12.46 8.76 9.69
N LEU A 411 11.74 9.77 9.17
CA LEU A 411 10.84 9.59 8.03
C LEU A 411 11.59 9.17 6.76
N SER A 412 12.77 9.76 6.51
CA SER A 412 13.60 9.38 5.37
C SER A 412 14.14 7.95 5.50
N ASP A 413 14.56 7.58 6.69
CA ASP A 413 15.15 6.27 6.97
C ASP A 413 14.07 5.16 6.89
N SER A 414 12.88 5.43 7.41
CA SER A 414 11.75 4.51 7.32
C SER A 414 11.32 4.25 5.87
N GLN A 415 11.21 5.31 5.05
CA GLN A 415 10.88 5.17 3.64
C GLN A 415 11.91 4.30 2.91
N VAL A 416 13.20 4.58 3.12
CA VAL A 416 14.28 3.82 2.49
C VAL A 416 14.29 2.37 2.99
N GLN A 417 14.10 2.15 4.29
CA GLN A 417 14.05 0.83 4.87
C GLN A 417 12.88 0.00 4.29
N THR A 418 11.70 0.59 4.21
CA THR A 418 10.52 -0.06 3.62
C THR A 418 10.74 -0.37 2.15
N ALA A 419 11.22 0.58 1.36
CA ALA A 419 11.46 0.40 -0.06
C ALA A 419 12.60 -0.60 -0.35
N SER A 420 13.63 -0.68 0.51
CA SER A 420 14.77 -1.59 0.32
C SER A 420 14.43 -3.05 0.59
N LYS A 421 13.48 -3.34 1.49
CA LYS A 421 13.09 -4.71 1.87
C LYS A 421 12.27 -5.44 0.80
N ARG A 422 11.74 -4.74 -0.19
CA ARG A 422 10.83 -5.34 -1.17
C ARG A 422 11.54 -6.13 -2.26
N ARG A 423 11.05 -7.34 -2.49
CA ARG A 423 11.54 -8.25 -3.55
C ARG A 423 10.98 -7.93 -4.94
N SER A 424 10.18 -6.91 -5.11
CA SER A 424 9.56 -6.61 -6.40
C SER A 424 10.54 -5.93 -7.34
N SER A 425 10.75 -6.49 -8.51
CA SER A 425 11.42 -5.84 -9.63
C SER A 425 10.49 -4.91 -10.39
N ALA A 426 9.21 -5.13 -10.22
CA ALA A 426 8.23 -4.13 -10.55
C ALA A 426 8.22 -3.14 -9.39
N ILE A 427 8.09 -1.89 -9.69
CA ILE A 427 7.83 -0.82 -8.75
C ILE A 427 6.68 -1.27 -7.87
N PRO A 428 6.78 -1.15 -6.56
CA PRO A 428 5.72 -1.61 -5.67
C PRO A 428 4.40 -0.93 -6.02
N CYS A 429 3.36 -1.73 -6.19
CA CYS A 429 1.99 -1.24 -6.34
C CYS A 429 1.37 -0.87 -5.00
N ASP A 430 2.21 -0.62 -3.97
CA ASP A 430 1.73 -0.32 -2.64
C ASP A 430 0.85 0.88 -2.58
N ILE A 431 -0.03 0.83 -1.61
CA ILE A 431 -1.03 1.86 -1.38
C ILE A 431 -0.67 2.62 -0.10
N LEU A 432 -0.72 3.92 -0.20
CA LEU A 432 -0.53 4.86 0.89
C LEU A 432 -1.89 5.44 1.26
N GLU A 433 -2.47 4.94 2.34
CA GLU A 433 -3.75 5.37 2.90
C GLU A 433 -3.50 6.05 4.25
N PHE A 434 -4.13 7.17 4.52
CA PHE A 434 -3.93 7.95 5.74
C PHE A 434 -5.11 7.92 6.68
N ASP A 435 -6.31 7.84 6.13
CA ASP A 435 -7.54 7.59 6.86
C ASP A 435 -8.29 6.42 6.25
N ALA A 436 -8.96 5.67 7.09
CA ALA A 436 -9.73 4.49 6.73
C ALA A 436 -11.06 4.52 7.49
N PRO A 437 -12.04 3.69 7.12
CA PRO A 437 -13.32 3.65 7.82
C PRO A 437 -13.21 3.41 9.34
N ASP A 438 -12.16 2.71 9.75
CA ASP A 438 -11.87 2.33 11.14
C ASP A 438 -10.87 3.26 11.84
N THR A 439 -10.59 4.43 11.28
CA THR A 439 -9.70 5.44 11.87
C THR A 439 -10.37 6.81 11.97
N ILE A 440 -9.75 7.74 12.71
CA ILE A 440 -10.15 9.15 12.67
C ILE A 440 -9.88 9.74 11.28
N ARG A 441 -10.62 10.78 10.93
CA ARG A 441 -10.43 11.49 9.65
C ARG A 441 -9.12 12.26 9.64
N LEU A 442 -8.52 12.38 8.46
CA LEU A 442 -7.23 13.05 8.32
C LEU A 442 -7.25 14.51 8.74
N ILE A 443 -8.36 15.23 8.52
CA ILE A 443 -8.52 16.60 8.99
C ILE A 443 -8.54 16.69 10.52
N ASP A 444 -9.10 15.70 11.21
CA ASP A 444 -9.12 15.63 12.68
C ASP A 444 -7.71 15.35 13.21
N ALA A 445 -6.96 14.47 12.55
CA ALA A 445 -5.55 14.24 12.84
C ALA A 445 -4.71 15.52 12.68
N CYS A 446 -5.08 16.39 11.75
CA CYS A 446 -4.47 17.71 11.56
C CYS A 446 -5.01 18.78 12.52
N GLY A 447 -5.88 18.44 13.47
CA GLY A 447 -6.50 19.40 14.40
C GLY A 447 -7.35 20.46 13.71
N GLY A 448 -8.02 20.12 12.62
CA GLY A 448 -8.81 21.05 11.79
C GLY A 448 -7.97 21.99 10.91
N ASN A 449 -6.66 21.79 10.83
CA ASN A 449 -5.77 22.68 10.09
C ASN A 449 -5.66 22.28 8.61
N GLU A 450 -6.37 23.00 7.74
CA GLU A 450 -6.40 22.75 6.30
C GLU A 450 -5.03 22.94 5.61
N GLU A 451 -4.20 23.89 6.06
CA GLU A 451 -2.88 24.11 5.47
C GLU A 451 -1.96 22.94 5.75
N LEU A 452 -2.04 22.38 6.96
CA LEU A 452 -1.29 21.20 7.35
C LEU A 452 -1.76 19.98 6.54
N LEU A 453 -3.08 19.80 6.39
CA LEU A 453 -3.65 18.74 5.57
C LEU A 453 -3.17 18.83 4.12
N ARG A 454 -3.21 20.02 3.50
CA ARG A 454 -2.71 20.22 2.13
C ARG A 454 -1.23 19.89 2.00
N SER A 455 -0.41 20.25 3.00
CA SER A 455 1.02 19.93 2.99
C SER A 455 1.28 18.42 3.09
N LEU A 456 0.54 17.74 3.96
CA LEU A 456 0.60 16.29 4.12
C LEU A 456 0.18 15.57 2.84
N LEU A 457 -0.93 15.97 2.23
CA LEU A 457 -1.40 15.37 0.97
C LEU A 457 -0.42 15.64 -0.19
N ALA A 458 0.15 16.84 -0.28
CA ALA A 458 1.17 17.15 -1.28
C ALA A 458 2.41 16.26 -1.14
N PHE A 459 2.87 16.02 0.10
CA PHE A 459 3.96 15.09 0.38
C PHE A 459 3.62 13.66 -0.08
N SER A 460 2.44 13.19 0.25
CA SER A 460 1.96 11.85 -0.03
C SER A 460 1.88 11.54 -1.52
N PHE A 461 1.41 12.51 -2.30
CA PHE A 461 1.28 12.36 -3.75
C PHE A 461 2.63 12.29 -4.48
N MET A 462 3.68 12.76 -3.85
CA MET A 462 5.04 12.70 -4.40
C MET A 462 5.80 11.42 -4.00
N GLN A 463 5.20 10.56 -3.16
CA GLN A 463 5.78 9.28 -2.78
C GLN A 463 5.72 8.24 -3.92
N ILE A 464 6.41 7.12 -3.72
CA ILE A 464 6.41 6.01 -4.70
C ILE A 464 5.05 5.33 -4.75
N GLN A 465 4.44 5.12 -3.58
CA GLN A 465 3.20 4.39 -3.39
C GLN A 465 2.01 5.07 -4.09
N ALA A 466 1.01 4.28 -4.44
CA ALA A 466 -0.25 4.78 -4.97
C ALA A 466 -1.07 5.42 -3.84
N PRO A 467 -1.46 6.70 -3.95
CA PRO A 467 -2.26 7.34 -2.91
C PRO A 467 -3.69 6.81 -2.91
N CYS A 468 -4.25 6.66 -1.70
CA CYS A 468 -5.64 6.29 -1.47
C CYS A 468 -6.30 7.31 -0.55
N PHE A 469 -7.47 7.79 -0.96
CA PHE A 469 -8.31 8.72 -0.24
C PHE A 469 -9.56 8.04 0.26
N LEU A 470 -9.94 8.29 1.51
CA LEU A 470 -11.29 8.00 1.97
C LEU A 470 -12.24 9.10 1.46
N TYR A 471 -13.45 8.74 1.04
CA TYR A 471 -14.47 9.68 0.57
C TYR A 471 -14.62 10.87 1.53
N GLY A 472 -14.83 12.06 0.98
CA GLY A 472 -15.03 13.29 1.76
C GLY A 472 -13.79 13.94 2.34
N THR A 473 -12.58 13.39 2.11
CA THR A 473 -11.32 14.09 2.48
C THR A 473 -11.19 15.40 1.71
N GLU A 474 -11.69 15.47 0.47
CA GLU A 474 -11.76 16.69 -0.35
C GLU A 474 -12.77 17.72 0.16
N ASP A 475 -13.69 17.31 1.01
CA ASP A 475 -14.70 18.19 1.63
C ASP A 475 -14.46 18.39 3.13
N LEU A 476 -13.29 17.94 3.62
CA LEU A 476 -12.88 18.09 5.02
C LEU A 476 -13.87 17.41 6.00
N LEU A 477 -14.42 16.26 5.61
CA LEU A 477 -15.29 15.53 6.53
C LEU A 477 -14.53 15.16 7.81
N SER A 478 -15.16 15.43 8.94
CA SER A 478 -14.63 15.25 10.29
C SER A 478 -15.54 14.31 11.07
N VAL A 479 -14.95 13.47 11.91
CA VAL A 479 -15.68 12.62 12.86
C VAL A 479 -15.72 13.36 14.19
N LYS A 480 -16.91 13.61 14.71
CA LYS A 480 -17.03 14.09 16.09
C LYS A 480 -16.47 13.00 17.01
N ALA A 481 -15.41 13.32 17.75
CA ALA A 481 -14.91 12.43 18.79
C ALA A 481 -16.06 12.15 19.78
N GLU A 482 -16.31 10.86 20.11
CA GLU A 482 -17.10 10.54 21.29
C GLU A 482 -16.52 11.36 22.45
N GLU A 483 -17.39 12.03 23.22
CA GLU A 483 -16.97 12.82 24.38
C GLU A 483 -16.12 11.92 25.28
N LYS A 484 -14.82 12.09 25.18
CA LYS A 484 -13.89 11.42 26.08
C LYS A 484 -13.99 12.13 27.42
N ASP A 485 -13.98 11.32 28.46
CA ASP A 485 -13.81 11.75 29.85
C ASP A 485 -12.68 12.81 29.88
N GLU A 486 -13.04 14.08 30.13
CA GLU A 486 -12.12 15.24 30.13
C GLU A 486 -10.90 15.06 31.06
N ASN A 487 -10.89 13.99 31.87
CA ASN A 487 -9.84 13.66 32.83
C ASN A 487 -8.72 12.78 32.24
N SER A 488 -8.82 12.25 31.01
CA SER A 488 -7.80 11.30 30.51
C SER A 488 -6.54 11.96 29.92
N GLY A 489 -6.57 13.27 29.63
CA GLY A 489 -5.38 14.03 29.15
C GLY A 489 -4.73 13.53 27.86
N GLU A 490 -5.25 12.47 27.26
CA GLU A 490 -4.71 11.86 26.03
C GLU A 490 -5.41 12.42 24.80
N GLN A 491 -4.64 13.02 23.89
CA GLN A 491 -5.14 13.34 22.55
C GLN A 491 -5.54 12.06 21.82
N PRO A 492 -6.61 12.09 20.98
CA PRO A 492 -6.99 10.93 20.19
C PRO A 492 -5.80 10.53 19.31
N LEU A 493 -5.27 9.35 19.59
CA LEU A 493 -4.23 8.73 18.75
C LEU A 493 -4.84 8.47 17.38
N LEU A 494 -4.09 8.78 16.31
CA LEU A 494 -4.42 8.42 14.93
C LEU A 494 -4.71 6.92 14.76
N ASN A 495 -4.36 6.16 15.77
CA ASN A 495 -4.49 4.71 15.88
C ASN A 495 -5.63 4.27 16.82
N ALA A 496 -6.43 5.20 17.30
CA ALA A 496 -7.66 4.81 17.99
C ALA A 496 -8.55 4.14 16.95
N ILE A 497 -8.71 2.83 17.07
CA ILE A 497 -9.69 2.08 16.28
C ILE A 497 -11.04 2.70 16.58
N GLN A 498 -11.65 3.30 15.57
CA GLN A 498 -13.01 3.79 15.66
C GLN A 498 -13.94 2.80 14.98
N SER A 499 -15.17 2.72 15.45
CA SER A 499 -16.18 1.95 14.72
C SER A 499 -16.38 2.57 13.33
N PRO A 500 -16.33 1.78 12.24
CA PRO A 500 -16.68 2.27 10.90
C PRO A 500 -18.06 2.93 10.82
N SER A 501 -18.95 2.57 11.73
CA SER A 501 -20.28 3.16 11.84
C SER A 501 -20.29 4.65 12.21
N LEU A 502 -19.20 5.16 12.77
CA LEU A 502 -19.08 6.58 13.14
C LEU A 502 -18.63 7.49 12.00
N GLN A 503 -18.38 6.95 10.83
CA GLN A 503 -18.00 7.77 9.68
C GLN A 503 -19.19 8.61 9.18
N PRO A 504 -18.99 9.92 8.89
CA PRO A 504 -20.05 10.82 8.45
C PRO A 504 -20.49 10.53 7.02
N THR A 505 -21.70 10.96 6.67
CA THR A 505 -22.19 10.95 5.29
C THR A 505 -21.51 12.01 4.44
N MET A 506 -21.38 11.73 3.14
CA MET A 506 -20.88 12.69 2.15
C MET A 506 -21.88 13.85 1.98
N LYS A 507 -21.38 15.07 1.77
CA LYS A 507 -22.20 16.26 1.58
C LYS A 507 -22.26 16.62 0.10
N TRP A 508 -23.44 16.44 -0.51
CA TRP A 508 -23.60 16.68 -1.94
C TRP A 508 -24.13 18.05 -2.27
N GLU A 509 -24.67 18.80 -1.30
CA GLU A 509 -25.12 20.16 -1.50
C GLU A 509 -23.93 21.08 -1.74
N LYS A 510 -23.97 21.84 -2.82
CA LYS A 510 -22.86 22.69 -3.29
C LYS A 510 -22.38 23.69 -2.22
N GLU A 511 -23.30 24.17 -1.40
CA GLU A 511 -23.04 25.14 -0.33
C GLU A 511 -22.24 24.53 0.84
N LYS A 512 -22.27 23.22 0.96
CA LYS A 512 -21.56 22.46 2.00
C LYS A 512 -20.20 21.92 1.55
N GLN A 513 -19.89 22.00 0.25
CA GLN A 513 -18.64 21.49 -0.33
C GLN A 513 -17.49 22.49 -0.17
N ASN A 514 -16.30 21.99 0.15
CA ASN A 514 -15.08 22.80 0.23
C ASN A 514 -14.43 22.97 -1.15
N VAL A 515 -14.85 24.01 -1.88
CA VAL A 515 -14.36 24.30 -3.25
C VAL A 515 -12.82 24.46 -3.31
N THR A 516 -12.22 25.01 -2.26
CA THR A 516 -10.77 25.23 -2.20
C THR A 516 -10.02 23.91 -2.11
N MET A 517 -10.45 23.03 -1.22
CA MET A 517 -9.82 21.75 -1.04
C MET A 517 -10.07 20.80 -2.23
N THR A 518 -11.29 20.78 -2.74
CA THR A 518 -11.66 20.06 -3.97
C THR A 518 -10.77 20.44 -5.15
N ARG A 519 -10.54 21.74 -5.37
CA ARG A 519 -9.62 22.26 -6.41
C ARG A 519 -8.18 21.84 -6.15
N PHE A 520 -7.74 21.89 -4.90
CA PHE A 520 -6.39 21.47 -4.52
C PHE A 520 -6.16 19.98 -4.80
N VAL A 521 -7.10 19.11 -4.42
CA VAL A 521 -7.06 17.66 -4.71
C VAL A 521 -7.01 17.41 -6.21
N SER A 522 -7.85 18.11 -6.99
CA SER A 522 -7.84 17.99 -8.46
C SER A 522 -6.48 18.38 -9.08
N HIS A 523 -5.81 19.39 -8.53
CA HIS A 523 -4.45 19.74 -8.98
C HIS A 523 -3.42 18.67 -8.62
N LEU A 524 -3.49 18.10 -7.41
CA LEU A 524 -2.59 17.03 -6.98
C LEU A 524 -2.73 15.77 -7.87
N THR A 525 -3.96 15.36 -8.12
CA THR A 525 -4.23 14.20 -9.00
C THR A 525 -3.74 14.47 -10.43
N ALA A 526 -3.94 15.67 -10.95
CA ALA A 526 -3.43 16.06 -12.27
C ALA A 526 -1.90 16.00 -12.34
N ILE A 527 -1.19 16.49 -11.31
CA ILE A 527 0.28 16.36 -11.21
C ILE A 527 0.67 14.90 -11.15
N ARG A 528 0.06 14.09 -10.27
CA ARG A 528 0.36 12.67 -10.12
C ARG A 528 0.19 11.90 -11.43
N ARG A 529 -0.90 12.15 -12.15
CA ARG A 529 -1.15 11.52 -13.46
C ARG A 529 -0.14 11.95 -14.52
N LYS A 530 0.13 13.26 -14.63
CA LYS A 530 1.09 13.79 -15.61
C LYS A 530 2.50 13.24 -15.39
N TYR A 531 2.92 13.14 -14.15
CA TYR A 531 4.25 12.72 -13.76
C TYR A 531 4.28 11.26 -13.25
N SER A 532 3.29 10.45 -13.60
CA SER A 532 3.15 9.08 -13.10
C SER A 532 4.40 8.22 -13.35
N GLU A 533 5.01 8.30 -14.52
CA GLU A 533 6.23 7.53 -14.86
C GLU A 533 7.40 7.86 -13.91
N ILE A 534 7.67 9.15 -13.67
CA ILE A 534 8.76 9.56 -12.79
C ILE A 534 8.45 9.24 -11.32
N LEU A 535 7.19 9.37 -10.91
CA LEU A 535 6.77 9.09 -9.54
C LEU A 535 6.73 7.59 -9.22
N THR A 536 6.53 6.74 -10.22
CA THR A 536 6.47 5.29 -10.04
C THR A 536 7.79 4.59 -10.36
N LYS A 537 8.48 4.99 -11.43
CA LYS A 537 9.69 4.31 -11.94
C LYS A 537 10.98 5.09 -11.72
N GLY A 538 10.88 6.38 -11.37
CA GLY A 538 12.04 7.23 -11.12
C GLY A 538 12.74 6.90 -9.81
N SER A 539 14.04 7.24 -9.72
CA SER A 539 14.75 7.20 -8.45
C SER A 539 14.10 8.12 -7.41
N PHE A 540 14.28 7.79 -6.14
CA PHE A 540 13.90 8.62 -5.01
C PHE A 540 15.18 9.00 -4.26
N GLU A 541 15.54 10.26 -4.31
CA GLU A 541 16.78 10.78 -3.73
C GLU A 541 16.43 11.79 -2.65
N TRP A 542 16.57 11.41 -1.39
CA TRP A 542 16.46 12.32 -0.28
C TRP A 542 17.61 13.34 -0.33
N GLY A 543 17.28 14.62 -0.14
CA GLY A 543 18.21 15.71 -0.08
C GLY A 543 18.47 16.14 1.37
N GLN A 544 18.30 17.42 1.65
CA GLN A 544 18.45 17.94 3.00
C GLN A 544 17.25 17.57 3.88
N CYS A 545 17.54 16.90 5.00
CA CYS A 545 16.59 16.66 6.08
C CYS A 545 17.17 17.27 7.37
N SER A 546 16.39 18.06 8.08
CA SER A 546 16.84 18.75 9.29
C SER A 546 15.83 18.62 10.42
N ASN A 547 16.17 17.85 11.43
CA ASN A 547 15.35 17.71 12.64
C ASN A 547 15.22 19.05 13.40
N LYS A 548 16.23 19.92 13.31
CA LYS A 548 16.22 21.22 13.98
C LYS A 548 15.20 22.19 13.38
N THR A 549 15.02 22.17 12.07
CA THR A 549 14.16 23.12 11.35
C THR A 549 12.88 22.50 10.80
N GLY A 550 12.74 21.19 10.87
CA GLY A 550 11.62 20.48 10.25
C GLY A 550 11.66 20.47 8.71
N PHE A 551 12.82 20.70 8.13
CA PHE A 551 12.97 20.84 6.68
C PHE A 551 13.22 19.51 5.99
N ILE A 552 12.50 19.27 4.91
CA ILE A 552 12.64 18.06 4.09
C ILE A 552 12.78 18.45 2.62
N THR A 553 13.75 17.86 1.93
CA THR A 553 13.83 17.91 0.47
C THR A 553 14.06 16.53 -0.10
N PHE A 554 13.52 16.28 -1.28
CA PHE A 554 13.84 15.11 -2.08
C PHE A 554 13.65 15.39 -3.57
N THR A 555 14.31 14.58 -4.39
CA THR A 555 14.23 14.65 -5.85
C THR A 555 13.75 13.31 -6.39
N ARG A 556 12.80 13.35 -7.33
CA ARG A 556 12.42 12.21 -8.16
C ARG A 556 13.06 12.39 -9.53
N ARG A 557 13.68 11.33 -10.07
CA ARG A 557 14.43 11.43 -11.34
C ARG A 557 14.16 10.25 -12.25
N LEU A 558 13.86 10.53 -13.52
CA LEU A 558 13.75 9.51 -14.56
C LEU A 558 14.34 10.06 -15.86
N GLY A 559 15.50 9.55 -16.25
CA GLY A 559 16.25 10.08 -17.38
C GLY A 559 16.60 11.55 -17.19
N LYS A 560 16.10 12.42 -18.07
CA LYS A 560 16.31 13.88 -18.00
C LYS A 560 15.24 14.62 -17.17
N GLN A 561 14.12 13.97 -16.88
CA GLN A 561 13.05 14.59 -16.09
C GLN A 561 13.38 14.52 -14.60
N GLN A 562 13.12 15.62 -13.91
CA GLN A 562 13.32 15.70 -12.47
C GLN A 562 12.19 16.50 -11.83
N LEU A 563 11.72 16.02 -10.66
CA LEU A 563 10.84 16.76 -9.78
C LEU A 563 11.59 17.02 -8.47
N PHE A 564 11.72 18.27 -8.11
CA PHE A 564 12.24 18.66 -6.80
C PHE A 564 11.10 19.03 -5.89
N CYS A 565 11.11 18.47 -4.68
CA CYS A 565 10.11 18.65 -3.64
C CYS A 565 10.76 19.16 -2.36
N CYS A 566 10.13 20.14 -1.76
CA CYS A 566 10.60 20.79 -0.53
C CYS A 566 9.42 21.01 0.40
N PHE A 567 9.57 20.66 1.70
CA PHE A 567 8.52 20.76 2.72
C PHE A 567 9.09 21.38 3.99
N ASN A 568 8.29 22.18 4.66
CA ASN A 568 8.60 22.79 5.95
C ASN A 568 7.59 22.34 7.01
N LEU A 569 7.99 21.33 7.80
CA LEU A 569 7.22 20.82 8.93
C LEU A 569 7.45 21.64 10.21
N GLY A 570 8.45 22.52 10.19
CA GLY A 570 8.84 23.33 11.36
C GLY A 570 7.93 24.53 11.62
N TYR A 571 8.15 25.17 12.76
CA TYR A 571 7.31 26.30 13.22
C TYR A 571 7.70 27.66 12.63
N GLY A 572 8.90 27.77 12.06
CA GLY A 572 9.42 29.01 11.49
C GLY A 572 9.47 29.03 9.97
N SER A 573 9.79 30.18 9.39
CA SER A 573 10.10 30.27 7.96
C SER A 573 11.55 29.91 7.68
N ILE A 574 11.78 29.15 6.63
CA ILE A 574 13.11 28.68 6.19
C ILE A 574 13.48 29.29 4.84
N ARG A 575 14.75 29.58 4.64
CA ARG A 575 15.24 29.98 3.32
C ARG A 575 15.38 28.73 2.44
N ILE A 576 14.86 28.81 1.24
CA ILE A 576 14.97 27.74 0.25
C ILE A 576 15.75 28.21 -0.97
N VAL A 577 16.40 27.28 -1.64
CA VAL A 577 17.03 27.51 -2.93
C VAL A 577 16.32 26.63 -3.94
N THR A 578 15.46 27.23 -4.73
CA THR A 578 14.87 26.54 -5.88
C THR A 578 15.88 26.45 -7.02
N PRO A 579 15.94 25.34 -7.74
CA PRO A 579 16.82 25.22 -8.91
C PRO A 579 16.54 26.32 -9.94
N LYS A 580 17.61 26.80 -10.60
CA LYS A 580 17.47 27.80 -11.67
C LYS A 580 16.64 27.23 -12.82
N ASN A 581 15.75 28.06 -13.38
CA ASN A 581 14.84 27.70 -14.48
C ASN A 581 13.81 26.59 -14.14
N ALA A 582 13.61 26.28 -12.86
CA ALA A 582 12.59 25.32 -12.45
C ALA A 582 11.19 25.88 -12.71
N LYS A 583 10.30 25.02 -13.21
CA LYS A 583 8.89 25.35 -13.41
C LYS A 583 8.11 25.00 -12.14
N LEU A 584 7.49 26.02 -11.52
CA LEU A 584 6.61 25.79 -10.38
C LEU A 584 5.38 24.98 -10.80
N LEU A 585 5.12 23.89 -10.11
CA LEU A 585 3.94 23.04 -10.30
C LEU A 585 2.88 23.30 -9.23
N LEU A 586 3.31 23.35 -7.97
CA LEU A 586 2.43 23.61 -6.84
C LEU A 586 3.23 24.15 -5.66
N SER A 587 2.64 25.08 -4.91
CA SER A 587 3.23 25.60 -3.68
C SER A 587 2.18 26.06 -2.67
N GLN A 588 2.60 26.10 -1.41
CA GLN A 588 1.87 26.71 -0.32
C GLN A 588 2.84 27.48 0.57
N ASN A 589 2.45 28.63 1.06
CA ASN A 589 3.23 29.50 1.96
C ASN A 589 4.63 29.84 1.43
N LEU A 590 4.78 29.94 0.10
CA LEU A 590 6.01 30.39 -0.56
C LEU A 590 6.06 31.91 -0.64
N MET A 591 7.07 32.51 -0.01
CA MET A 591 7.39 33.91 -0.06
C MET A 591 8.44 34.16 -1.16
N GLU A 592 8.00 34.35 -2.40
CA GLU A 592 8.88 34.41 -3.58
C GLU A 592 9.95 35.49 -3.48
N LYS A 593 9.59 36.72 -2.98
CA LYS A 593 10.51 37.85 -2.87
C LYS A 593 11.74 37.55 -2.01
N ASP A 594 11.57 36.74 -0.97
CA ASP A 594 12.62 36.47 0.00
C ASP A 594 13.19 35.04 -0.14
N SER A 595 12.69 34.27 -1.11
CA SER A 595 13.00 32.84 -1.26
C SER A 595 12.84 32.08 0.06
N ARG A 596 11.74 32.31 0.76
CA ARG A 596 11.42 31.68 2.05
C ARG A 596 10.16 30.84 1.95
N LEU A 597 10.17 29.75 2.66
CA LEU A 597 9.04 28.85 2.81
C LEU A 597 8.53 28.96 4.25
N GLY A 598 7.27 29.39 4.39
CA GLY A 598 6.63 29.54 5.69
C GLY A 598 6.31 28.20 6.35
N LYS A 599 5.79 28.26 7.59
CA LYS A 599 5.29 27.09 8.33
C LYS A 599 4.26 26.35 7.48
N GLN A 600 4.28 25.00 7.54
CA GLN A 600 3.38 24.12 6.76
C GLN A 600 3.43 24.40 5.24
N GLY A 601 4.51 25.03 4.79
CA GLY A 601 4.72 25.35 3.39
C GLY A 601 5.36 24.21 2.62
N PHE A 602 5.10 24.18 1.33
CA PHE A 602 5.78 23.28 0.40
C PHE A 602 5.96 23.90 -0.98
N VAL A 603 6.91 23.36 -1.72
CA VAL A 603 7.19 23.70 -3.12
C VAL A 603 7.47 22.43 -3.90
N ILE A 604 6.80 22.29 -5.03
CA ILE A 604 7.01 21.20 -6.00
C ILE A 604 7.32 21.85 -7.33
N VAL A 605 8.47 21.54 -7.90
CA VAL A 605 8.93 22.09 -9.19
C VAL A 605 9.43 21.01 -10.14
N GLU A 606 9.25 21.24 -11.44
CA GLU A 606 9.87 20.48 -12.54
C GLU A 606 11.19 21.14 -12.92
N MET A 607 12.28 20.34 -13.05
CA MET A 607 13.62 20.77 -13.44
C MET A 607 13.98 20.30 -14.84
#